data_546832758717cc5463771727d2cb5992
#
_entry.id   546832758717cc5463771727d2cb5992
#
_cell.length_a   1.000
_cell.length_b   1.000
_cell.length_c   1.000
_cell.angle_alpha   90.00
_cell.angle_beta   90.00
_cell.angle_gamma   90.00
#
_symmetry.space_group_name_H-M   'P 1'
#
loop_
_entity.id
_entity.type
_entity.pdbx_description
1 polymer ?
#
loop_
_entity_poly.entity_id
_entity_poly.type
_entity_poly.pdbx_seq_one_letter_code
_entity_poly.pdbx_strand_id
1 'polypeptide(L)' 'MGQTDSQFKAFIRFVLDALREVQAETDEEARAARMEKILDNLQKTLED' A
#
# COMPACT_ATOMS: atom_id res chain seq x y z
N MET A 1 12.08 17.45 -10.88
CA MET A 1 12.57 16.86 -9.64
C MET A 1 11.54 16.87 -8.55
N GLY A 2 11.00 18.04 -8.19
CA GLY A 2 10.02 18.13 -7.14
C GLY A 2 8.80 17.26 -7.37
N GLN A 3 8.35 17.18 -8.62
CA GLN A 3 7.17 16.38 -8.93
C GLN A 3 7.38 14.91 -8.64
N THR A 4 8.56 14.41 -9.00
CA THR A 4 8.86 13.01 -8.77
C THR A 4 8.86 12.71 -7.28
N ASP A 5 9.44 13.59 -6.48
CA ASP A 5 9.44 13.41 -5.03
C ASP A 5 8.02 13.43 -4.47
N SER A 6 7.19 14.34 -4.96
CA SER A 6 5.82 14.43 -4.48
C SER A 6 5.05 13.16 -4.80
N GLN A 7 5.22 12.65 -6.02
CA GLN A 7 4.53 11.43 -6.40
C GLN A 7 5.01 10.25 -5.59
N PHE A 8 6.31 10.18 -5.36
CA PHE A 8 6.86 9.10 -4.56
C PHE A 8 6.31 9.14 -3.14
N LYS A 9 6.30 10.33 -2.55
CA LYS A 9 5.80 10.47 -1.18
C LYS A 9 4.32 10.15 -1.10
N ALA A 10 3.55 10.55 -2.11
CA ALA A 10 2.13 10.24 -2.12
C ALA A 10 1.91 8.74 -2.18
N PHE A 11 2.70 8.05 -2.98
CA PHE A 11 2.59 6.61 -3.07
C PHE A 11 2.94 5.94 -1.75
N ILE A 12 4.03 6.40 -1.12
CA ILE A 12 4.44 5.84 0.16
C ILE A 12 3.39 6.10 1.22
N ARG A 13 2.75 7.28 1.20
CA ARG A 13 1.70 7.57 2.15
C ARG A 13 0.50 6.63 1.94
N PHE A 14 0.17 6.37 0.68
CA PHE A 14 -0.90 5.43 0.39
C PHE A 14 -0.60 4.06 0.98
N VAL A 15 0.62 3.58 0.76
CA VAL A 15 1.04 2.29 1.28
C VAL A 15 1.00 2.29 2.81
N LEU A 16 1.50 3.37 3.41
CA LEU A 16 1.52 3.49 4.86
C LEU A 16 0.11 3.40 5.43
N ASP A 17 -0.83 4.15 4.85
CA ASP A 17 -2.20 4.13 5.33
C ASP A 17 -2.81 2.75 5.17
N ALA A 18 -2.55 2.10 4.04
CA ALA A 18 -3.09 0.77 3.80
C ALA A 18 -2.55 -0.24 4.81
N LEU A 19 -1.26 -0.15 5.11
CA LEU A 19 -0.67 -1.05 6.08
C LEU A 19 -1.20 -0.81 7.49
N ARG A 20 -1.48 0.45 7.82
CA ARG A 20 -2.06 0.76 9.11
C ARG A 20 -3.45 0.14 9.24
N GLU A 21 -4.21 0.16 8.16
CA GLU A 21 -5.53 -0.47 8.17
C GLU A 21 -5.41 -1.98 8.36
N VAL A 22 -4.42 -2.59 7.72
CA VAL A 22 -4.17 -4.01 7.90
C VAL A 22 -3.84 -4.30 9.36
N GLN A 23 -2.99 -3.47 9.94
CA GLN A 23 -2.59 -3.66 11.32
C GLN A 23 -3.76 -3.55 12.28
N ALA A 24 -4.71 -2.67 11.96
CA ALA A 24 -5.87 -2.45 12.81
C ALA A 24 -6.95 -3.50 12.61
N GLU A 25 -6.87 -4.28 11.54
CA GLU A 25 -7.88 -5.28 11.24
C GLU A 25 -7.74 -6.46 12.18
N THR A 26 -8.84 -6.83 12.86
CA THR A 26 -8.82 -7.93 13.80
C THR A 26 -9.21 -9.27 13.17
N ASP A 27 -9.91 -9.24 12.05
CA ASP A 27 -10.31 -10.45 11.35
C ASP A 27 -9.17 -10.92 10.47
N GLU A 28 -8.75 -12.18 10.67
CA GLU A 28 -7.59 -12.72 9.95
C GLU A 28 -7.83 -12.78 8.45
N GLU A 29 -9.03 -13.19 8.05
CA GLU A 29 -9.33 -13.31 6.63
C GLU A 29 -9.33 -11.94 5.96
N ALA A 30 -9.94 -10.97 6.62
CA ALA A 30 -9.97 -9.61 6.08
C ALA A 30 -8.56 -9.03 6.01
N ARG A 31 -7.75 -9.30 7.03
CA ARG A 31 -6.39 -8.82 7.06
C ARG A 31 -5.58 -9.39 5.91
N ALA A 32 -5.71 -10.69 5.69
CA ALA A 32 -4.98 -11.34 4.60
C ALA A 32 -5.41 -10.78 3.26
N ALA A 33 -6.70 -10.55 3.07
CA ALA A 33 -7.21 -10.01 1.82
C ALA A 33 -6.68 -8.60 1.57
N ARG A 34 -6.66 -7.77 2.62
CA ARG A 34 -6.14 -6.41 2.49
C ARG A 34 -4.64 -6.42 2.17
N MET A 35 -3.90 -7.28 2.84
CA MET A 35 -2.48 -7.39 2.59
C MET A 35 -2.21 -7.83 1.16
N GLU A 36 -2.99 -8.77 0.66
CA GLU A 36 -2.82 -9.26 -0.70
C GLU A 36 -3.04 -8.14 -1.71
N LYS A 37 -4.03 -7.29 -1.46
CA LYS A 37 -4.27 -6.16 -2.34
C LYS A 37 -3.09 -5.20 -2.37
N ILE A 38 -2.51 -4.95 -1.20
CA ILE A 38 -1.35 -4.06 -1.12
C ILE A 38 -0.19 -4.64 -1.89
N LEU A 39 0.07 -5.93 -1.71
CA LEU A 39 1.16 -6.59 -2.41
C LEU A 39 0.95 -6.56 -3.92
N ASP A 40 -0.29 -6.75 -4.36
CA ASP A 40 -0.60 -6.71 -5.78
C ASP A 40 -0.35 -5.33 -6.35
N ASN A 41 -0.75 -4.29 -5.63
CA ASN A 41 -0.51 -2.92 -6.08
C ASN A 41 0.97 -2.60 -6.16
N LEU A 42 1.73 -3.04 -5.18
CA LEU A 42 3.16 -2.81 -5.18
C LEU A 42 3.83 -3.53 -6.34
N GLN A 43 3.41 -4.75 -6.60
CA GLN A 43 3.99 -5.51 -7.69
C GLN A 43 3.69 -4.86 -9.03
N LYS A 44 2.46 -4.41 -9.23
CA LYS A 44 2.11 -3.75 -10.48
C LYS A 44 2.92 -2.48 -10.69
N THR A 45 3.17 -1.76 -9.61
CA THR A 45 3.98 -0.55 -9.70
C THR A 45 5.39 -0.88 -10.15
N LEU A 46 5.94 -1.98 -9.65
CA LEU A 46 7.28 -2.39 -10.03
C LEU A 46 7.35 -2.86 -11.48
N GLU A 47 6.29 -3.52 -11.94
CA GLU A 47 6.28 -4.04 -13.31
C GLU A 47 6.12 -2.92 -14.33
N ASP A 48 5.52 -1.84 -13.94
CA ASP A 48 5.26 -0.72 -14.83
C ASP A 48 6.51 0.15 -14.96
#